data_d8c05de80baa8061c97ff6900f8ea41c
#
_entry.id   d8c05de80baa8061c97ff6900f8ea41c
#
_cell.length_a   1.000
_cell.length_b   1.000
_cell.length_c   1.000
_cell.angle_alpha   90.00
_cell.angle_beta   90.00
_cell.angle_gamma   90.00
#
_symmetry.space_group_name_H-M   'P 1'
#
loop_
_entity.id
_entity.type
_entity.pdbx_description
1 polymer ?
#
loop_
_entity_poly.entity_id
_entity_poly.type
_entity_poly.pdbx_seq_one_letter_code
_entity_poly.pdbx_strand_id
1 'polypeptide(L)'
;MKSANLAYFSHGRGGTPHNKEIYHLARTGKAHGYTCETVDDRDSEDPEERAARLTARVAAEAEAVLLAGFSMGGYTSMLAAAAHPDKVKGLFLIAPALYCLRYRVQHYPRISPTTIVHGWHDDVILYEHSLRYARDHDATLHLVNAGHFFYAPHELAQLCHSFSGFLSQFTA
;
A
#
# COMPACT_ATOMS: atom_id res chain seq x y z
N MET A 1 7.13 -20.31 -18.79
CA MET A 1 7.37 -19.87 -17.40
C MET A 1 6.15 -19.08 -16.96
N LYS A 2 5.48 -19.46 -15.87
CA LYS A 2 4.42 -18.62 -15.30
C LYS A 2 5.06 -17.31 -14.90
N SER A 3 4.59 -16.18 -15.45
CA SER A 3 4.91 -14.85 -14.95
C SER A 3 4.66 -14.85 -13.45
N ALA A 4 5.71 -14.64 -12.65
CA ALA A 4 5.56 -14.60 -11.22
C ALA A 4 4.69 -13.38 -10.90
N ASN A 5 3.51 -13.59 -10.32
CA ASN A 5 2.70 -12.51 -9.77
C ASN A 5 3.53 -11.84 -8.68
N LEU A 6 4.12 -10.68 -8.97
CA LEU A 6 4.99 -9.95 -8.04
C LEU A 6 4.19 -8.89 -7.30
N ALA A 7 4.42 -8.78 -6.00
CA ALA A 7 3.86 -7.74 -5.16
C ALA A 7 4.97 -7.11 -4.29
N TYR A 8 5.09 -5.79 -4.34
CA TYR A 8 5.98 -5.00 -3.48
C TYR A 8 5.23 -4.46 -2.28
N PHE A 9 5.87 -4.54 -1.11
CA PHE A 9 5.33 -4.08 0.17
C PHE A 9 6.25 -3.03 0.78
N SER A 10 5.73 -1.83 1.03
CA SER A 10 6.49 -0.68 1.55
C SER A 10 6.05 -0.34 2.97
N HIS A 11 7.01 -0.30 3.91
CA HIS A 11 6.76 0.03 5.31
C HIS A 11 6.66 1.54 5.57
N GLY A 12 6.08 1.90 6.72
CA GLY A 12 5.95 3.28 7.17
C GLY A 12 7.28 3.93 7.61
N ARG A 13 7.18 5.21 7.98
CA ARG A 13 8.30 5.98 8.54
C ARG A 13 8.77 5.34 9.85
N GLY A 14 10.09 5.24 10.05
CA GLY A 14 10.67 4.59 11.23
C GLY A 14 10.34 3.09 11.36
N GLY A 15 9.68 2.52 10.36
CA GLY A 15 9.32 1.11 10.34
C GLY A 15 10.40 0.21 9.73
N THR A 16 10.05 -1.05 9.56
CA THR A 16 10.91 -2.08 8.96
C THR A 16 10.12 -2.94 7.98
N PRO A 17 10.78 -3.71 7.11
CA PRO A 17 10.13 -4.72 6.26
C PRO A 17 9.35 -5.79 7.05
N HIS A 18 9.56 -5.85 8.36
CA HIS A 18 8.93 -6.84 9.27
C HIS A 18 7.84 -6.24 10.18
N ASN A 19 7.39 -5.02 9.92
CA ASN A 19 6.19 -4.48 10.58
C ASN A 19 5.06 -5.49 10.50
N LYS A 20 4.23 -5.59 11.56
CA LYS A 20 3.15 -6.57 11.62
C LYS A 20 2.22 -6.50 10.42
N GLU A 21 1.80 -5.30 10.03
CA GLU A 21 0.96 -5.08 8.86
C GLU A 21 1.59 -5.66 7.60
N ILE A 22 2.82 -5.26 7.29
CA ILE A 22 3.57 -5.71 6.11
C ILE A 22 3.80 -7.22 6.13
N TYR A 23 4.24 -7.75 7.29
CA TYR A 23 4.50 -9.18 7.45
C TYR A 23 3.25 -10.03 7.18
N HIS A 24 2.11 -9.64 7.77
CA HIS A 24 0.85 -10.39 7.60
C HIS A 24 0.31 -10.29 6.18
N LEU A 25 0.40 -9.11 5.54
CA LEU A 25 0.01 -8.97 4.13
C LEU A 25 0.90 -9.79 3.21
N ALA A 26 2.22 -9.77 3.39
CA ALA A 26 3.13 -10.56 2.57
C ALA A 26 2.85 -12.07 2.72
N ARG A 27 2.53 -12.55 3.92
CA ARG A 27 2.08 -13.94 4.13
C ARG A 27 0.79 -14.24 3.37
N THR A 28 -0.19 -13.33 3.44
CA THR A 28 -1.46 -13.47 2.73
C THR A 28 -1.23 -13.50 1.21
N GLY A 29 -0.39 -12.60 0.67
CA GLY A 29 -0.03 -12.60 -0.75
C GLY A 29 0.61 -13.92 -1.21
N LYS A 30 1.55 -14.46 -0.41
CA LYS A 30 2.16 -15.76 -0.69
C LYS A 30 1.14 -16.89 -0.73
N ALA A 31 0.15 -16.89 0.18
CA ALA A 31 -0.93 -17.87 0.18
C ALA A 31 -1.83 -17.77 -1.07
N HIS A 32 -1.89 -16.59 -1.70
CA HIS A 32 -2.57 -16.35 -2.97
C HIS A 32 -1.66 -16.54 -4.22
N GLY A 33 -0.46 -17.10 -4.05
CA GLY A 33 0.43 -17.43 -5.15
C GLY A 33 1.28 -16.26 -5.68
N TYR A 34 1.43 -15.18 -4.89
CA TYR A 34 2.30 -14.06 -5.21
C TYR A 34 3.73 -14.27 -4.70
N THR A 35 4.70 -13.84 -5.50
CA THR A 35 6.04 -13.52 -5.00
C THR A 35 5.95 -12.17 -4.29
N CYS A 36 6.29 -12.14 -3.01
CA CYS A 36 6.13 -10.95 -2.16
C CYS A 36 7.50 -10.43 -1.75
N GLU A 37 7.83 -9.22 -2.17
CA GLU A 37 9.05 -8.51 -1.80
C GLU A 37 8.74 -7.35 -0.86
N THR A 38 9.30 -7.38 0.33
CA THR A 38 9.21 -6.27 1.28
C THR A 38 10.39 -5.33 1.07
N VAL A 39 10.09 -4.08 0.71
CA VAL A 39 11.13 -3.08 0.45
C VAL A 39 11.76 -2.65 1.78
N ASP A 40 13.09 -2.61 1.82
CA ASP A 40 13.84 -2.14 2.99
C ASP A 40 14.38 -0.72 2.74
N ASP A 41 13.68 0.24 3.28
CA ASP A 41 14.04 1.67 3.21
C ASP A 41 14.39 2.25 4.60
N ARG A 42 14.92 1.41 5.52
CA ARG A 42 15.30 1.86 6.88
C ARG A 42 16.40 2.92 6.90
N ASP A 43 17.18 3.01 5.85
CA ASP A 43 18.28 3.95 5.67
C ASP A 43 17.83 5.36 5.26
N SER A 44 16.56 5.55 4.91
CA SER A 44 16.01 6.86 4.55
C SER A 44 14.65 7.11 5.19
N GLU A 45 14.45 8.30 5.74
CA GLU A 45 13.15 8.81 6.18
C GLU A 45 12.56 9.85 5.21
N ASP A 46 13.22 10.09 4.09
CA ASP A 46 12.73 10.98 3.04
C ASP A 46 11.69 10.25 2.16
N PRO A 47 10.41 10.66 2.19
CA PRO A 47 9.36 10.03 1.41
C PRO A 47 9.59 10.13 -0.10
N GLU A 48 10.22 11.21 -0.57
CA GLU A 48 10.48 11.42 -1.99
C GLU A 48 11.61 10.50 -2.49
N GLU A 49 12.65 10.32 -1.68
CA GLU A 49 13.71 9.36 -1.99
C GLU A 49 13.19 7.94 -2.04
N ARG A 50 12.39 7.51 -1.04
CA ARG A 50 11.76 6.19 -1.04
C ARG A 50 10.83 5.99 -2.25
N ALA A 51 10.05 7.02 -2.60
CA ALA A 51 9.19 6.98 -3.78
C ALA A 51 10.00 6.81 -5.07
N ALA A 52 11.11 7.54 -5.23
CA ALA A 52 11.98 7.39 -6.38
C ALA A 52 12.59 5.99 -6.49
N ARG A 53 13.02 5.40 -5.37
CA ARG A 53 13.54 4.02 -5.31
C ARG A 53 12.48 3.00 -5.75
N LEU A 54 11.26 3.08 -5.22
CA LEU A 54 10.18 2.16 -5.57
C LEU A 54 9.76 2.35 -7.03
N THR A 55 9.69 3.60 -7.51
CA THR A 55 9.40 3.92 -8.91
C THR A 55 10.41 3.27 -9.85
N ALA A 56 11.72 3.35 -9.53
CA ALA A 56 12.76 2.71 -10.32
C ALA A 56 12.66 1.18 -10.33
N ARG A 57 12.27 0.56 -9.20
CA ARG A 57 12.00 -0.90 -9.15
C ARG A 57 10.84 -1.28 -10.06
N VAL A 58 9.70 -0.59 -9.96
CA VAL A 58 8.53 -0.82 -10.81
C VAL A 58 8.87 -0.64 -12.29
N ALA A 59 9.63 0.41 -12.62
CA ALA A 59 10.06 0.65 -14.00
C ALA A 59 10.87 -0.51 -14.60
N ALA A 60 11.69 -1.15 -13.77
CA ALA A 60 12.57 -2.26 -14.20
C ALA A 60 11.83 -3.60 -14.38
N GLU A 61 10.61 -3.74 -13.85
CA GLU A 61 9.87 -4.98 -13.99
C GLU A 61 9.41 -5.22 -15.44
N ALA A 62 9.48 -6.46 -15.87
CA ALA A 62 8.99 -6.86 -17.19
C ALA A 62 7.47 -6.94 -17.26
N GLU A 63 6.84 -7.32 -16.14
CA GLU A 63 5.40 -7.50 -16.01
C GLU A 63 4.82 -6.51 -14.99
N ALA A 64 3.53 -6.25 -15.09
CA ALA A 64 2.85 -5.39 -14.14
C ALA A 64 2.77 -6.04 -12.75
N VAL A 65 3.01 -5.25 -11.70
CA VAL A 65 3.09 -5.68 -10.30
C VAL A 65 1.92 -5.18 -9.46
N LEU A 66 1.72 -5.75 -8.27
CA LEU A 66 0.90 -5.17 -7.23
C LEU A 66 1.75 -4.34 -6.26
N LEU A 67 1.21 -3.25 -5.79
CA LEU A 67 1.84 -2.44 -4.74
C LEU A 67 0.96 -2.43 -3.49
N ALA A 68 1.59 -2.63 -2.34
CA ALA A 68 0.96 -2.48 -1.04
C ALA A 68 1.83 -1.61 -0.13
N GLY A 69 1.22 -0.68 0.61
CA GLY A 69 2.00 0.23 1.44
C GLY A 69 1.27 0.70 2.68
N PHE A 70 2.04 0.83 3.77
CA PHE A 70 1.58 1.32 5.06
C PHE A 70 2.10 2.73 5.32
N SER A 71 1.21 3.66 5.70
CA SER A 71 1.56 5.02 6.12
C SER A 71 2.41 5.75 5.05
N MET A 72 3.66 6.13 5.33
CA MET A 72 4.59 6.65 4.33
C MET A 72 4.79 5.68 3.16
N GLY A 73 4.83 4.37 3.41
CA GLY A 73 4.89 3.35 2.36
C GLY A 73 3.67 3.38 1.44
N GLY A 74 2.51 3.78 1.94
CA GLY A 74 1.32 4.02 1.13
C GLY A 74 1.48 5.22 0.19
N TYR A 75 2.08 6.31 0.68
CA TYR A 75 2.42 7.46 -0.15
C TYR A 75 3.43 7.10 -1.25
N THR A 76 4.51 6.40 -0.92
CA THR A 76 5.53 5.99 -1.90
C THR A 76 4.95 5.04 -2.95
N SER A 77 4.08 4.11 -2.54
CA SER A 77 3.38 3.20 -3.45
C SER A 77 2.44 3.95 -4.40
N MET A 78 1.73 4.97 -3.91
CA MET A 78 0.90 5.83 -4.74
C MET A 78 1.72 6.57 -5.80
N LEU A 79 2.87 7.13 -5.43
CA LEU A 79 3.71 7.86 -6.38
C LEU A 79 4.33 6.92 -7.44
N ALA A 80 4.75 5.73 -7.06
CA ALA A 80 5.26 4.74 -8.00
C ALA A 80 4.16 4.28 -8.99
N ALA A 81 2.93 4.08 -8.51
CA ALA A 81 1.78 3.74 -9.35
C ALA A 81 1.40 4.90 -10.30
N ALA A 82 1.47 6.14 -9.81
CA ALA A 82 1.21 7.32 -10.63
C ALA A 82 2.24 7.52 -11.75
N ALA A 83 3.50 7.17 -11.49
CA ALA A 83 4.58 7.27 -12.47
C ALA A 83 4.51 6.17 -13.56
N HIS A 84 4.03 4.98 -13.21
CA HIS A 84 3.94 3.83 -14.11
C HIS A 84 2.58 3.11 -14.01
N PRO A 85 1.48 3.77 -14.39
CA PRO A 85 0.13 3.22 -14.23
C PRO A 85 -0.12 1.94 -15.05
N ASP A 86 0.59 1.77 -16.15
CA ASP A 86 0.58 0.58 -17.00
C ASP A 86 1.35 -0.62 -16.40
N LYS A 87 2.22 -0.36 -15.44
CA LYS A 87 3.03 -1.37 -14.73
C LYS A 87 2.51 -1.73 -13.34
N VAL A 88 1.40 -1.14 -12.92
CA VAL A 88 0.79 -1.43 -11.62
C VAL A 88 -0.61 -2.00 -11.82
N LYS A 89 -0.78 -3.29 -11.49
CA LYS A 89 -2.07 -4.01 -11.61
C LYS A 89 -3.11 -3.48 -10.61
N GLY A 90 -2.66 -3.00 -9.47
CA GLY A 90 -3.53 -2.50 -8.41
C GLY A 90 -2.74 -2.04 -7.19
N LEU A 91 -3.43 -1.31 -6.31
CA LEU A 91 -2.84 -0.62 -5.18
C LEU A 91 -3.62 -0.91 -3.90
N PHE A 92 -2.94 -1.47 -2.89
CA PHE A 92 -3.52 -1.73 -1.57
C PHE A 92 -2.82 -0.86 -0.52
N LEU A 93 -3.56 0.03 0.11
CA LEU A 93 -3.02 1.03 1.03
C LEU A 93 -3.56 0.84 2.44
N ILE A 94 -2.69 0.99 3.44
CA ILE A 94 -3.04 0.93 4.86
C ILE A 94 -2.69 2.27 5.48
N ALA A 95 -3.69 2.98 6.01
CA ALA A 95 -3.52 4.30 6.64
C ALA A 95 -2.53 5.20 5.87
N PRO A 96 -2.69 5.37 4.53
CA PRO A 96 -1.67 5.99 3.69
C PRO A 96 -1.48 7.47 4.03
N ALA A 97 -0.23 7.93 4.04
CA ALA A 97 0.11 9.31 4.34
C ALA A 97 -0.15 10.25 3.14
N LEU A 98 -1.36 10.16 2.55
CA LEU A 98 -1.82 11.06 1.49
C LEU A 98 -2.24 12.41 2.08
N TYR A 99 -2.10 13.47 1.31
CA TYR A 99 -2.44 14.85 1.68
C TYR A 99 -1.75 15.35 2.97
N CYS A 100 -0.67 14.72 3.39
CA CYS A 100 0.17 15.20 4.48
C CYS A 100 0.94 16.43 4.04
N LEU A 101 0.73 17.57 4.71
CA LEU A 101 1.34 18.86 4.34
C LEU A 101 2.88 18.86 4.32
N ARG A 102 3.49 17.90 5.00
CA ARG A 102 4.96 17.72 5.01
C ARG A 102 5.51 17.04 3.77
N TYR A 103 4.65 16.43 2.94
CA TYR A 103 5.04 15.71 1.74
C TYR A 103 4.82 16.59 0.51
N ARG A 104 5.67 16.41 -0.50
CA ARG A 104 5.71 17.30 -1.67
C ARG A 104 4.46 17.18 -2.52
N VAL A 105 3.99 15.94 -2.77
CA VAL A 105 2.86 15.70 -3.66
C VAL A 105 1.55 15.76 -2.89
N GLN A 106 0.63 16.60 -3.37
CA GLN A 106 -0.68 16.84 -2.77
C GLN A 106 -1.86 16.53 -3.72
N HIS A 107 -1.55 16.12 -4.96
CA HIS A 107 -2.54 15.75 -5.97
C HIS A 107 -2.19 14.37 -6.50
N TYR A 108 -3.17 13.49 -6.51
CA TYR A 108 -2.97 12.08 -6.88
C TYR A 108 -3.90 11.73 -8.04
N PRO A 109 -3.44 10.91 -9.01
CA PRO A 109 -4.31 10.40 -10.06
C PRO A 109 -5.20 9.28 -9.54
N ARG A 110 -6.21 8.95 -10.34
CA ARG A 110 -6.96 7.71 -10.14
C ARG A 110 -6.08 6.52 -10.53
N ILE A 111 -5.88 5.60 -9.59
CA ILE A 111 -5.27 4.28 -9.81
C ILE A 111 -6.36 3.24 -9.57
N SER A 112 -6.59 2.35 -10.52
CA SER A 112 -7.68 1.37 -10.42
C SER A 112 -7.19 -0.04 -10.76
N PRO A 113 -7.51 -1.03 -9.93
CA PRO A 113 -8.22 -0.89 -8.66
C PRO A 113 -7.31 -0.39 -7.52
N THR A 114 -7.87 0.44 -6.64
CA THR A 114 -7.26 0.83 -5.36
C THR A 114 -8.19 0.43 -4.22
N THR A 115 -7.65 -0.23 -3.20
CA THR A 115 -8.33 -0.50 -1.93
C THR A 115 -7.53 0.13 -0.79
N ILE A 116 -8.22 0.83 0.10
CA ILE A 116 -7.63 1.45 1.28
C ILE A 116 -8.29 0.85 2.52
N VAL A 117 -7.47 0.50 3.52
CA VAL A 117 -7.93 0.17 4.88
C VAL A 117 -7.41 1.24 5.83
N HIS A 118 -8.28 1.85 6.63
CA HIS A 118 -7.91 2.93 7.56
C HIS A 118 -8.65 2.79 8.88
N GLY A 119 -7.93 2.96 9.99
CA GLY A 119 -8.54 3.00 11.31
C GLY A 119 -9.20 4.35 11.57
N TRP A 120 -10.45 4.38 12.03
CA TRP A 120 -11.11 5.66 12.32
C TRP A 120 -10.64 6.33 13.61
N HIS A 121 -9.81 5.64 14.43
CA HIS A 121 -9.14 6.20 15.59
C HIS A 121 -7.67 6.56 15.30
N ASP A 122 -7.30 6.66 14.01
CA ASP A 122 -5.94 7.03 13.62
C ASP A 122 -5.67 8.49 14.02
N ASP A 123 -4.73 8.67 14.93
CA ASP A 123 -4.28 9.98 15.46
C ASP A 123 -2.98 10.47 14.80
N VAL A 124 -2.43 9.70 13.87
CA VAL A 124 -1.20 10.03 13.12
C VAL A 124 -1.54 10.54 11.72
N ILE A 125 -2.35 9.80 10.99
CA ILE A 125 -2.87 10.16 9.67
C ILE A 125 -4.40 10.16 9.75
N LEU A 126 -5.02 11.31 9.53
CA LEU A 126 -6.48 11.42 9.58
C LEU A 126 -7.13 10.56 8.48
N TYR A 127 -8.11 9.75 8.87
CA TYR A 127 -8.82 8.88 7.90
C TYR A 127 -9.58 9.68 6.83
N GLU A 128 -9.89 10.94 7.09
CA GLU A 128 -10.50 11.86 6.13
C GLU A 128 -9.66 12.04 4.87
N HIS A 129 -8.34 11.88 4.97
CA HIS A 129 -7.45 11.89 3.80
C HIS A 129 -7.75 10.69 2.87
N SER A 130 -7.93 9.51 3.44
CA SER A 130 -8.33 8.32 2.70
C SER A 130 -9.74 8.42 2.15
N LEU A 131 -10.67 8.97 2.93
CA LEU A 131 -12.04 9.23 2.49
C LEU A 131 -12.07 10.20 1.30
N ARG A 132 -11.28 11.28 1.36
CA ARG A 132 -11.14 12.21 0.25
C ARG A 132 -10.66 11.51 -1.02
N TYR A 133 -9.55 10.76 -0.93
CA TYR A 133 -9.03 10.05 -2.09
C TYR A 133 -10.04 9.04 -2.65
N ALA A 134 -10.68 8.26 -1.79
CA ALA A 134 -11.64 7.26 -2.22
C ALA A 134 -12.84 7.86 -2.97
N ARG A 135 -13.38 8.98 -2.47
CA ARG A 135 -14.49 9.69 -3.13
C ARG A 135 -14.10 10.34 -4.46
N ASP A 136 -12.91 10.96 -4.49
CA ASP A 136 -12.45 11.71 -5.66
C ASP A 136 -12.01 10.77 -6.80
N HIS A 137 -11.66 9.49 -6.49
CA HIS A 137 -11.04 8.56 -7.44
C HIS A 137 -11.70 7.18 -7.53
N ASP A 138 -12.90 6.99 -6.97
CA ASP A 138 -13.64 5.70 -6.96
C ASP A 138 -12.83 4.53 -6.35
N ALA A 139 -12.05 4.78 -5.31
CA ALA A 139 -11.34 3.74 -4.60
C ALA A 139 -12.24 3.06 -3.56
N THR A 140 -12.00 1.78 -3.30
CA THR A 140 -12.64 1.08 -2.19
C THR A 140 -12.01 1.51 -0.87
N LEU A 141 -12.82 1.91 0.12
CA LEU A 141 -12.38 2.29 1.46
C LEU A 141 -13.06 1.41 2.51
N HIS A 142 -12.24 0.76 3.33
CA HIS A 142 -12.67 0.07 4.55
C HIS A 142 -12.25 0.88 5.77
N LEU A 143 -13.20 1.52 6.44
CA LEU A 143 -12.98 2.14 7.74
C LEU A 143 -13.20 1.09 8.82
N VAL A 144 -12.21 0.90 9.67
CA VAL A 144 -12.20 -0.16 10.69
C VAL A 144 -11.96 0.40 12.09
N ASN A 145 -12.36 -0.34 13.11
CA ASN A 145 -12.15 0.03 14.50
C ASN A 145 -10.70 -0.25 14.93
N ALA A 146 -9.79 0.61 14.50
CA ALA A 146 -8.35 0.54 14.78
C ALA A 146 -7.77 1.95 14.86
N GLY A 147 -6.56 2.07 15.42
CA GLY A 147 -5.71 3.26 15.34
C GLY A 147 -4.85 3.28 14.08
N HIS A 148 -3.70 3.98 14.15
CA HIS A 148 -2.75 4.02 13.04
C HIS A 148 -2.09 2.65 12.79
N PHE A 149 -1.78 1.93 13.86
CA PHE A 149 -1.16 0.62 13.83
C PHE A 149 -2.19 -0.47 14.09
N PHE A 150 -2.09 -1.58 13.36
CA PHE A 150 -2.96 -2.75 13.50
C PHE A 150 -2.27 -3.78 14.40
N TYR A 151 -2.44 -3.67 15.69
CA TYR A 151 -1.73 -4.50 16.66
C TYR A 151 -2.53 -5.69 17.18
N ALA A 152 -3.85 -5.53 17.30
CA ALA A 152 -4.69 -6.58 17.83
C ALA A 152 -4.90 -7.70 16.80
N PRO A 153 -5.00 -8.97 17.24
CA PRO A 153 -5.19 -10.09 16.32
C PRO A 153 -6.41 -9.95 15.40
N HIS A 154 -7.51 -9.39 15.90
CA HIS A 154 -8.72 -9.19 15.10
C HIS A 154 -8.54 -8.07 14.05
N GLU A 155 -7.78 -7.02 14.36
CA GLU A 155 -7.45 -5.94 13.42
C GLU A 155 -6.60 -6.49 12.26
N LEU A 156 -5.57 -7.29 12.59
CA LEU A 156 -4.73 -7.94 11.59
C LEU A 156 -5.52 -8.96 10.75
N ALA A 157 -6.43 -9.71 11.35
CA ALA A 157 -7.30 -10.64 10.63
C ALA A 157 -8.21 -9.89 9.65
N GLN A 158 -8.78 -8.77 10.06
CA GLN A 158 -9.63 -7.93 9.20
C GLN A 158 -8.83 -7.32 8.05
N LEU A 159 -7.61 -6.85 8.32
CA LEU A 159 -6.68 -6.35 7.31
C LEU A 159 -6.35 -7.42 6.26
N CYS A 160 -5.98 -8.62 6.70
CA CYS A 160 -5.69 -9.76 5.81
C CYS A 160 -6.92 -10.19 4.99
N HIS A 161 -8.11 -10.16 5.60
CA HIS A 161 -9.35 -10.46 4.88
C HIS A 161 -9.62 -9.44 3.76
N SER A 162 -9.47 -8.16 4.05
CA SER A 162 -9.60 -7.09 3.05
C SER A 162 -8.59 -7.26 1.91
N PHE A 163 -7.35 -7.63 2.24
CA PHE A 163 -6.31 -7.88 1.24
C PHE A 163 -6.60 -9.12 0.39
N SER A 164 -7.07 -10.21 1.00
CA SER A 164 -7.51 -11.40 0.25
C SER A 164 -8.62 -11.06 -0.75
N GLY A 165 -9.62 -10.28 -0.34
CA GLY A 165 -10.68 -9.80 -1.23
C GLY A 165 -10.13 -8.94 -2.39
N PHE A 166 -9.15 -8.09 -2.11
CA PHE A 166 -8.46 -7.32 -3.15
C PHE A 166 -7.70 -8.22 -4.13
N LEU A 167 -6.95 -9.21 -3.64
CA LEU A 167 -6.20 -10.14 -4.48
C LEU A 167 -7.09 -11.00 -5.38
N SER A 168 -8.30 -11.35 -4.90
CA SER A 168 -9.27 -12.15 -5.67
C SER A 168 -9.72 -11.48 -6.97
N GLN A 169 -9.55 -10.17 -7.12
CA GLN A 169 -9.86 -9.44 -8.35
C GLN A 169 -8.90 -9.77 -9.50
N PHE A 170 -7.73 -10.36 -9.20
CA PHE A 170 -6.67 -10.65 -10.18
C PHE A 170 -6.48 -12.15 -10.45
N THR A 171 -7.19 -12.99 -9.73
CA THR A 171 -7.24 -14.44 -9.98
C THR A 171 -8.41 -14.73 -10.91
N ALA A 172 -8.10 -14.90 -12.20
CA ALA A 172 -9.05 -15.47 -13.17
C ALA A 172 -9.00 -17.00 -13.12
#